data_9d52f29b4be52d065f81fd7163dcba7e
#
_entry.id   9d52f29b4be52d065f81fd7163dcba7e
#
_cell.length_a   1.000
_cell.length_b   1.000
_cell.length_c   1.000
_cell.angle_alpha   90.00
_cell.angle_beta   90.00
_cell.angle_gamma   90.00
#
_symmetry.space_group_name_H-M   'P 1'
#
loop_
_entity.id
_entity.type
_entity.pdbx_description
1 polymer ?
#
loop_
_entity_poly.entity_id
_entity_poly.type
_entity_poly.pdbx_seq_one_letter_code
_entity_poly.pdbx_strand_id
1 'polypeptide(L)'
;MDSRWGTRLAEWGYVALSVDSLGPRGIESVCEHGDPTDHPLDAYGALAYLTTQPFVIPERVAVMGASLGGRMALYAVERRFVAESQQRKFRAVVALYPSCKAVTGAMTAPTLIMIGELDDYTPPEACRRVADRQSRTASDKENEVPVHLIVYPGAYHAFDVPPLQIGRQFLGHRLEYNEDAAGRSIEDVRSFLRETLGG
;
A
#
# COMPACT_ATOMS: atom_id res chain seq x y z
N MET A 1 1.65 -8.17 -6.25
CA MET A 1 2.26 -6.92 -6.77
C MET A 1 3.00 -7.27 -8.04
N ASP A 2 2.94 -6.41 -9.04
CA ASP A 2 3.62 -6.59 -10.31
C ASP A 2 5.14 -6.65 -10.13
N SER A 3 5.81 -7.53 -10.88
CA SER A 3 7.27 -7.69 -10.89
C SER A 3 8.02 -6.37 -11.14
N ARG A 4 7.38 -5.40 -11.80
CA ARG A 4 7.95 -4.08 -12.09
C ARG A 4 8.32 -3.29 -10.83
N TRP A 5 7.48 -3.28 -9.80
CA TRP A 5 7.81 -2.64 -8.53
C TRP A 5 8.92 -3.41 -7.80
N GLY A 6 8.91 -4.74 -7.83
CA GLY A 6 9.98 -5.55 -7.26
C GLY A 6 11.34 -5.25 -7.89
N THR A 7 11.42 -5.22 -9.22
CA THR A 7 12.64 -4.86 -9.97
C THR A 7 13.11 -3.46 -9.62
N ARG A 8 12.21 -2.46 -9.63
CA ARG A 8 12.55 -1.06 -9.31
C ARG A 8 13.06 -0.88 -7.89
N LEU A 9 12.44 -1.53 -6.92
CA LEU A 9 12.91 -1.50 -5.53
C LEU A 9 14.31 -2.11 -5.40
N ALA A 10 14.59 -3.21 -6.12
CA ALA A 10 15.91 -3.81 -6.15
C ALA A 10 16.96 -2.89 -6.80
N GLU A 11 16.62 -2.18 -7.88
CA GLU A 11 17.48 -1.17 -8.50
C GLU A 11 17.81 0.00 -7.56
N TRP A 12 16.92 0.30 -6.61
CA TRP A 12 17.16 1.31 -5.56
C TRP A 12 17.92 0.77 -4.35
N GLY A 13 18.31 -0.50 -4.37
CA GLY A 13 19.08 -1.15 -3.31
C GLY A 13 18.25 -1.80 -2.19
N TYR A 14 16.92 -1.89 -2.35
CA TYR A 14 16.06 -2.60 -1.40
C TYR A 14 15.95 -4.09 -1.73
N VAL A 15 15.77 -4.89 -0.70
CA VAL A 15 15.32 -6.28 -0.85
C VAL A 15 13.81 -6.29 -0.97
N ALA A 16 13.27 -6.88 -2.05
CA ALA A 16 11.84 -6.98 -2.28
C ALA A 16 11.37 -8.44 -2.18
N LEU A 17 10.40 -8.68 -1.29
CA LEU A 17 9.71 -9.98 -1.15
C LEU A 17 8.25 -9.82 -1.60
N SER A 18 7.85 -10.56 -2.62
CA SER A 18 6.45 -10.63 -3.05
C SER A 18 5.70 -11.69 -2.26
N VAL A 19 4.62 -11.27 -1.58
CA VAL A 19 3.76 -12.16 -0.80
C VAL A 19 2.61 -12.65 -1.67
N ASP A 20 2.50 -13.95 -1.85
CA ASP A 20 1.35 -14.60 -2.49
C ASP A 20 0.43 -15.16 -1.41
N SER A 21 -0.65 -14.44 -1.11
CA SER A 21 -1.66 -14.86 -0.13
C SER A 21 -2.72 -15.79 -0.72
N LEU A 22 -2.85 -15.90 -2.03
CA LEU A 22 -3.92 -16.61 -2.70
C LEU A 22 -3.48 -18.01 -3.18
N GLY A 23 -2.37 -18.09 -3.89
CA GLY A 23 -1.89 -19.31 -4.52
C GLY A 23 -1.74 -20.48 -3.56
N PRO A 24 -1.09 -20.34 -2.38
CA PRO A 24 -0.95 -21.44 -1.41
C PRO A 24 -2.31 -21.93 -0.84
N ARG A 25 -3.37 -21.14 -0.97
CA ARG A 25 -4.74 -21.48 -0.55
C ARG A 25 -5.60 -22.02 -1.68
N GLY A 26 -5.05 -22.14 -2.89
CA GLY A 26 -5.79 -22.55 -4.08
C GLY A 26 -6.84 -21.53 -4.54
N ILE A 27 -6.68 -20.26 -4.21
CA ILE A 27 -7.60 -19.19 -4.58
C ILE A 27 -7.04 -18.48 -5.81
N GLU A 28 -7.77 -18.52 -6.92
CA GLU A 28 -7.36 -17.86 -8.16
C GLU A 28 -7.71 -16.37 -8.18
N SER A 29 -8.86 -15.99 -7.62
CA SER A 29 -9.34 -14.62 -7.60
C SER A 29 -10.29 -14.37 -6.43
N VAL A 30 -10.27 -13.15 -5.89
CA VAL A 30 -11.19 -12.69 -4.84
C VAL A 30 -12.06 -11.51 -5.31
N CYS A 31 -11.97 -11.14 -6.61
CA CYS A 31 -12.64 -9.95 -7.13
C CYS A 31 -14.18 -10.07 -7.14
N GLU A 32 -14.71 -11.28 -7.31
CA GLU A 32 -16.16 -11.53 -7.46
C GLU A 32 -16.82 -12.04 -6.18
N HIS A 33 -16.09 -12.78 -5.35
CA HIS A 33 -16.66 -13.52 -4.22
C HIS A 33 -16.23 -12.99 -2.85
N GLY A 34 -15.51 -11.87 -2.82
CA GLY A 34 -14.88 -11.36 -1.61
C GLY A 34 -13.62 -12.12 -1.22
N ASP A 35 -12.93 -11.61 -0.23
CA ASP A 35 -11.64 -12.10 0.20
C ASP A 35 -11.74 -12.80 1.56
N PRO A 36 -11.64 -14.16 1.60
CA PRO A 36 -11.68 -14.91 2.84
C PRO A 36 -10.34 -14.95 3.57
N THR A 37 -9.28 -14.33 3.04
CA THR A 37 -7.92 -14.45 3.57
C THR A 37 -7.60 -13.38 4.61
N ASP A 38 -6.67 -13.70 5.51
CA ASP A 38 -6.14 -12.76 6.50
C ASP A 38 -4.79 -12.23 6.03
N HIS A 39 -4.82 -11.40 4.99
CA HIS A 39 -3.61 -10.81 4.40
C HIS A 39 -2.73 -10.02 5.37
N PRO A 40 -3.24 -9.32 6.40
CA PRO A 40 -2.37 -8.71 7.40
C PRO A 40 -1.49 -9.74 8.11
N LEU A 41 -1.99 -10.92 8.45
CA LEU A 41 -1.18 -11.99 9.04
C LEU A 41 -0.14 -12.54 8.06
N ASP A 42 -0.47 -12.68 6.77
CA ASP A 42 0.48 -13.09 5.74
C ASP A 42 1.63 -12.06 5.60
N ALA A 43 1.30 -10.77 5.65
CA ALA A 43 2.31 -9.70 5.64
C ALA A 43 3.23 -9.79 6.87
N TYR A 44 2.70 -10.09 8.05
CA TYR A 44 3.49 -10.30 9.26
C TYR A 44 4.33 -11.58 9.21
N GLY A 45 3.83 -12.65 8.59
CA GLY A 45 4.61 -13.85 8.30
C GLY A 45 5.84 -13.54 7.42
N ALA A 46 5.62 -12.73 6.37
CA ALA A 46 6.69 -12.26 5.50
C ALA A 46 7.68 -11.34 6.25
N LEU A 47 7.21 -10.45 7.11
CA LEU A 47 8.05 -9.62 7.98
C LEU A 47 8.92 -10.48 8.89
N ALA A 48 8.33 -11.48 9.55
CA ALA A 48 9.07 -12.41 10.41
C ALA A 48 10.17 -13.13 9.64
N TYR A 49 9.87 -13.62 8.43
CA TYR A 49 10.86 -14.24 7.55
C TYR A 49 11.99 -13.28 7.17
N LEU A 50 11.65 -12.08 6.67
CA LEU A 50 12.65 -11.09 6.24
C LEU A 50 13.62 -10.73 7.37
N THR A 51 13.11 -10.56 8.58
CA THR A 51 13.94 -10.17 9.74
C THR A 51 14.89 -11.27 10.23
N THR A 52 14.81 -12.49 9.69
CA THR A 52 15.81 -13.54 9.93
C THR A 52 16.93 -13.55 8.88
N GLN A 53 16.80 -12.77 7.81
CA GLN A 53 17.78 -12.76 6.73
C GLN A 53 18.98 -11.89 7.09
N PRO A 54 20.23 -12.36 6.93
CA PRO A 54 21.43 -11.62 7.36
C PRO A 54 21.70 -10.34 6.58
N PHE A 55 21.05 -10.15 5.44
CA PHE A 55 21.16 -8.99 4.57
C PHE A 55 20.01 -7.99 4.74
N VAL A 56 19.09 -8.22 5.67
CA VAL A 56 17.96 -7.32 5.97
C VAL A 56 18.21 -6.60 7.28
N ILE A 57 17.94 -5.30 7.29
CA ILE A 57 17.91 -4.50 8.52
C ILE A 57 16.50 -4.60 9.11
N PRO A 58 16.31 -5.30 10.22
CA PRO A 58 14.97 -5.64 10.72
C PRO A 58 14.06 -4.45 11.05
N GLU A 59 14.67 -3.32 11.41
CA GLU A 59 13.97 -2.07 11.74
C GLU A 59 13.61 -1.23 10.51
N ARG A 60 14.02 -1.65 9.30
CA ARG A 60 13.86 -0.93 8.04
C ARG A 60 13.03 -1.72 7.02
N VAL A 61 11.93 -2.32 7.45
CA VAL A 61 11.04 -3.09 6.58
C VAL A 61 9.74 -2.33 6.39
N ALA A 62 9.39 -2.07 5.13
CA ALA A 62 8.11 -1.49 4.73
C ALA A 62 7.20 -2.53 4.10
N VAL A 63 5.89 -2.27 4.12
CA VAL A 63 4.91 -3.02 3.34
C VAL A 63 4.36 -2.15 2.22
N MET A 64 4.23 -2.72 1.03
CA MET A 64 3.71 -2.03 -0.15
C MET A 64 2.68 -2.88 -0.88
N GLY A 65 1.63 -2.25 -1.41
CA GLY A 65 0.62 -2.95 -2.19
C GLY A 65 -0.18 -2.04 -3.10
N ALA A 66 -0.89 -2.66 -4.06
CA ALA A 66 -1.74 -1.99 -5.01
C ALA A 66 -3.17 -2.54 -4.94
N SER A 67 -4.19 -1.71 -5.10
CA SER A 67 -5.61 -2.09 -5.06
C SER A 67 -5.96 -2.88 -3.80
N LEU A 68 -6.37 -4.16 -3.92
CA LEU A 68 -6.56 -5.07 -2.79
C LEU A 68 -5.30 -5.15 -1.91
N GLY A 69 -4.12 -5.35 -2.52
CA GLY A 69 -2.85 -5.36 -1.79
C GLY A 69 -2.55 -4.04 -1.07
N GLY A 70 -2.96 -2.91 -1.64
CA GLY A 70 -2.87 -1.59 -1.00
C GLY A 70 -3.75 -1.48 0.24
N ARG A 71 -4.99 -1.98 0.18
CA ARG A 71 -5.87 -2.08 1.35
C ARG A 71 -5.27 -2.96 2.43
N MET A 72 -4.71 -4.12 2.06
CA MET A 72 -4.10 -5.04 3.01
C MET A 72 -2.83 -4.47 3.64
N ALA A 73 -2.04 -3.71 2.86
CA ALA A 73 -0.89 -2.98 3.39
C ALA A 73 -1.31 -1.93 4.44
N LEU A 74 -2.41 -1.20 4.20
CA LEU A 74 -2.98 -0.28 5.20
C LEU A 74 -3.42 -1.02 6.47
N TYR A 75 -4.10 -2.15 6.34
CA TYR A 75 -4.53 -2.96 7.49
C TYR A 75 -3.33 -3.49 8.30
N ALA A 76 -2.23 -3.84 7.65
CA ALA A 76 -1.03 -4.31 8.34
C ALA A 76 -0.39 -3.26 9.28
N VAL A 77 -0.73 -1.97 9.13
CA VAL A 77 -0.26 -0.90 10.01
C VAL A 77 -1.39 -0.15 10.74
N GLU A 78 -2.63 -0.56 10.54
CA GLU A 78 -3.76 0.03 11.27
C GLU A 78 -3.86 -0.55 12.69
N ARG A 79 -3.92 0.32 13.69
CA ARG A 79 -3.84 -0.04 15.13
C ARG A 79 -4.76 -1.20 15.54
N ARG A 80 -5.97 -1.27 15.01
CA ARG A 80 -6.96 -2.32 15.35
C ARG A 80 -6.58 -3.72 14.83
N PHE A 81 -5.72 -3.80 13.80
CA PHE A 81 -5.26 -5.06 13.22
C PHE A 81 -3.86 -5.44 13.66
N VAL A 82 -3.10 -4.47 14.18
CA VAL A 82 -1.77 -4.74 14.76
C VAL A 82 -1.96 -5.33 16.14
N ALA A 83 -1.84 -6.65 16.25
CA ALA A 83 -1.91 -7.32 17.52
C ALA A 83 -0.80 -6.82 18.46
N GLU A 84 -1.12 -6.62 19.74
CA GLU A 84 -0.14 -6.23 20.77
C GLU A 84 1.01 -7.25 20.90
N SER A 85 0.73 -8.51 20.56
CA SER A 85 1.71 -9.60 20.54
C SER A 85 2.74 -9.52 19.40
N GLN A 86 2.56 -8.63 18.42
CA GLN A 86 3.51 -8.48 17.32
C GLN A 86 4.78 -7.80 17.82
N GLN A 87 5.85 -8.58 17.98
CA GLN A 87 7.15 -8.10 18.45
C GLN A 87 7.83 -7.16 17.44
N ARG A 88 7.52 -7.30 16.15
CA ARG A 88 8.07 -6.48 15.06
C ARG A 88 6.94 -5.78 14.33
N LYS A 89 7.20 -4.54 13.88
CA LYS A 89 6.24 -3.70 13.17
C LYS A 89 6.86 -3.22 11.87
N PHE A 90 6.03 -2.98 10.86
CA PHE A 90 6.47 -2.29 9.66
C PHE A 90 6.90 -0.86 9.97
N ARG A 91 8.01 -0.44 9.35
CA ARG A 91 8.56 0.91 9.50
C ARG A 91 7.80 1.93 8.66
N ALA A 92 7.20 1.52 7.54
CA ALA A 92 6.44 2.37 6.64
C ALA A 92 5.45 1.56 5.82
N VAL A 93 4.44 2.22 5.25
CA VAL A 93 3.51 1.61 4.30
C VAL A 93 3.32 2.48 3.07
N VAL A 94 3.25 1.82 1.90
CA VAL A 94 2.92 2.44 0.61
C VAL A 94 1.68 1.73 0.03
N ALA A 95 0.63 2.49 -0.26
CA ALA A 95 -0.62 1.97 -0.80
C ALA A 95 -1.00 2.71 -2.10
N LEU A 96 -0.99 1.98 -3.22
CA LEU A 96 -1.43 2.47 -4.52
C LEU A 96 -2.91 2.15 -4.71
N TYR A 97 -3.69 3.17 -5.01
CA TYR A 97 -5.14 3.11 -5.27
C TYR A 97 -5.89 2.11 -4.37
N PRO A 98 -5.70 2.20 -3.03
CA PRO A 98 -6.34 1.28 -2.09
C PRO A 98 -7.81 1.60 -1.88
N SER A 99 -8.62 0.61 -1.51
CA SER A 99 -9.92 0.91 -0.90
C SER A 99 -9.73 1.36 0.55
N CYS A 100 -10.02 2.64 0.84
CA CYS A 100 -9.97 3.21 2.18
C CYS A 100 -11.30 3.15 2.94
N LYS A 101 -12.35 2.52 2.39
CA LYS A 101 -13.73 2.54 2.99
C LYS A 101 -13.78 2.08 4.45
N ALA A 102 -13.01 1.07 4.79
CA ALA A 102 -13.00 0.48 6.13
C ALA A 102 -11.74 0.87 6.95
N VAL A 103 -10.93 1.81 6.46
CA VAL A 103 -9.72 2.27 7.15
C VAL A 103 -10.08 3.40 8.11
N THR A 104 -9.68 3.30 9.38
CA THR A 104 -9.99 4.31 10.41
C THR A 104 -9.01 5.48 10.43
N GLY A 105 -7.78 5.27 9.95
CA GLY A 105 -6.69 6.25 9.97
C GLY A 105 -5.79 6.18 11.20
N ALA A 106 -6.09 5.33 12.18
CA ALA A 106 -5.22 5.14 13.35
C ALA A 106 -3.99 4.27 12.98
N MET A 107 -3.05 4.86 12.24
CA MET A 107 -1.86 4.17 11.74
C MET A 107 -0.77 4.03 12.82
N THR A 108 0.02 2.97 12.70
CA THR A 108 1.18 2.69 13.58
C THR A 108 2.53 2.92 12.88
N ALA A 109 2.51 3.27 11.59
CA ALA A 109 3.69 3.56 10.78
C ALA A 109 3.41 4.68 9.76
N PRO A 110 4.41 5.50 9.39
CA PRO A 110 4.29 6.46 8.31
C PRO A 110 3.65 5.84 7.07
N THR A 111 2.66 6.53 6.50
CA THR A 111 1.79 5.99 5.47
C THR A 111 1.77 6.91 4.25
N LEU A 112 2.04 6.34 3.07
CA LEU A 112 1.84 6.99 1.78
C LEU A 112 0.67 6.32 1.05
N ILE A 113 -0.38 7.10 0.76
CA ILE A 113 -1.52 6.69 -0.05
C ILE A 113 -1.47 7.47 -1.37
N MET A 114 -1.51 6.76 -2.49
CA MET A 114 -1.53 7.35 -3.82
C MET A 114 -2.76 6.85 -4.57
N ILE A 115 -3.56 7.75 -5.14
CA ILE A 115 -4.83 7.38 -5.77
C ILE A 115 -5.13 8.29 -6.96
N GLY A 116 -5.84 7.78 -7.95
CA GLY A 116 -6.31 8.58 -9.07
C GLY A 116 -7.51 9.45 -8.68
N GLU A 117 -7.58 10.68 -9.21
CA GLU A 117 -8.71 11.58 -9.01
C GLU A 117 -10.02 10.98 -9.57
N LEU A 118 -9.92 10.29 -10.71
CA LEU A 118 -11.03 9.69 -11.42
C LEU A 118 -11.24 8.20 -11.11
N ASP A 119 -10.61 7.70 -10.05
CA ASP A 119 -10.77 6.32 -9.61
C ASP A 119 -12.19 6.07 -9.09
N ASP A 120 -13.01 5.43 -9.91
CA ASP A 120 -14.39 5.09 -9.58
C ASP A 120 -14.53 3.69 -8.94
N TYR A 121 -13.45 2.88 -8.96
CA TYR A 121 -13.41 1.57 -8.33
C TYR A 121 -13.10 1.67 -6.82
N THR A 122 -12.12 2.50 -6.48
CA THR A 122 -11.76 2.84 -5.10
C THR A 122 -11.75 4.36 -4.91
N PRO A 123 -12.92 5.02 -4.81
CA PRO A 123 -13.02 6.47 -4.86
C PRO A 123 -12.15 7.19 -3.84
N PRO A 124 -11.45 8.30 -4.24
CA PRO A 124 -10.46 8.99 -3.42
C PRO A 124 -11.03 9.63 -2.16
N GLU A 125 -12.35 9.89 -2.09
CA GLU A 125 -13.00 10.52 -0.95
C GLU A 125 -12.85 9.74 0.35
N ALA A 126 -12.81 8.40 0.26
CA ALA A 126 -12.57 7.56 1.43
C ALA A 126 -11.14 7.75 1.97
N CYS A 127 -10.15 7.85 1.08
CA CYS A 127 -8.76 8.09 1.46
C CYS A 127 -8.54 9.53 1.96
N ARG A 128 -9.23 10.53 1.40
CA ARG A 128 -9.23 11.90 1.93
C ARG A 128 -9.70 11.92 3.38
N ARG A 129 -10.79 11.21 3.71
CA ARG A 129 -11.27 11.12 5.11
C ARG A 129 -10.26 10.48 6.05
N VAL A 130 -9.47 9.52 5.58
CA VAL A 130 -8.39 8.88 6.37
C VAL A 130 -7.31 9.92 6.69
N ALA A 131 -6.82 10.65 5.69
CA ALA A 131 -5.81 11.69 5.86
C ALA A 131 -6.31 12.85 6.75
N ASP A 132 -7.56 13.32 6.55
CA ASP A 132 -8.17 14.40 7.34
C ASP A 132 -8.36 14.02 8.81
N ARG A 133 -8.69 12.76 9.11
CA ARG A 133 -8.85 12.30 10.51
C ARG A 133 -7.53 12.35 11.25
N GLN A 134 -6.46 11.92 10.60
CA GLN A 134 -5.11 11.97 11.17
C GLN A 134 -4.74 13.42 11.55
N SER A 135 -5.04 14.38 10.68
CA SER A 135 -4.78 15.80 10.96
C SER A 135 -5.58 16.38 12.13
N ARG A 136 -6.76 15.82 12.44
CA ARG A 136 -7.66 16.31 13.52
C ARG A 136 -7.39 15.68 14.87
N THR A 137 -6.88 14.46 14.92
CA THR A 137 -6.52 13.78 16.17
C THR A 137 -5.18 14.24 16.73
N ALA A 138 -4.53 15.16 16.06
CA ALA A 138 -3.22 15.76 16.38
C ALA A 138 -3.19 16.64 17.65
N SER A 139 -4.12 16.46 18.61
CA SER A 139 -3.97 17.07 19.93
C SER A 139 -2.82 16.50 20.77
N ASP A 140 -2.39 15.27 20.45
CA ASP A 140 -1.25 14.60 21.09
C ASP A 140 -0.07 14.50 20.11
N LYS A 141 0.57 15.63 19.83
CA LYS A 141 1.67 15.80 18.86
C LYS A 141 2.90 14.86 19.04
N GLU A 142 3.05 14.23 20.18
CA GLU A 142 4.23 13.41 20.48
C GLU A 142 4.17 11.98 19.91
N ASN A 143 2.99 11.52 19.45
CA ASN A 143 2.82 10.15 18.92
C ASN A 143 2.15 10.09 17.55
N GLU A 144 2.16 11.18 16.80
CA GLU A 144 1.48 11.25 15.51
C GLU A 144 2.32 10.63 14.40
N VAL A 145 1.75 9.60 13.77
CA VAL A 145 2.36 8.93 12.62
C VAL A 145 1.78 9.56 11.35
N PRO A 146 2.59 10.17 10.46
CA PRO A 146 2.07 10.91 9.32
C PRO A 146 1.37 10.00 8.29
N VAL A 147 0.24 10.49 7.75
CA VAL A 147 -0.45 9.93 6.60
C VAL A 147 -0.41 10.94 5.46
N HIS A 148 0.34 10.62 4.42
CA HIS A 148 0.45 11.41 3.21
C HIS A 148 -0.50 10.85 2.16
N LEU A 149 -1.41 11.68 1.65
CA LEU A 149 -2.28 11.35 0.54
C LEU A 149 -1.90 12.15 -0.70
N ILE A 150 -1.62 11.48 -1.80
CA ILE A 150 -1.41 12.07 -3.11
C ILE A 150 -2.55 11.64 -4.02
N VAL A 151 -3.25 12.62 -4.59
CA VAL A 151 -4.31 12.40 -5.58
C VAL A 151 -3.79 12.87 -6.93
N TYR A 152 -3.68 11.96 -7.89
CA TYR A 152 -3.19 12.26 -9.24
C TYR A 152 -4.33 12.74 -10.14
N PRO A 153 -4.27 13.98 -10.64
CA PRO A 153 -5.30 14.52 -11.52
C PRO A 153 -5.49 13.69 -12.78
N GLY A 154 -6.74 13.48 -13.19
CA GLY A 154 -7.08 12.77 -14.43
C GLY A 154 -6.73 11.28 -14.46
N ALA A 155 -6.21 10.70 -13.38
CA ALA A 155 -5.84 9.29 -13.31
C ALA A 155 -7.01 8.42 -12.82
N TYR A 156 -7.14 7.24 -13.40
CA TYR A 156 -8.10 6.19 -13.01
C TYR A 156 -7.44 5.13 -12.14
N HIS A 157 -8.20 4.07 -11.78
CA HIS A 157 -7.66 2.90 -11.09
C HIS A 157 -6.55 2.23 -11.90
N ALA A 158 -5.52 1.69 -11.23
CA ALA A 158 -4.37 1.02 -11.85
C ALA A 158 -3.57 1.92 -12.81
N PHE A 159 -3.45 3.21 -12.50
CA PHE A 159 -2.79 4.22 -13.32
C PHE A 159 -1.31 3.91 -13.64
N ASP A 160 -0.67 3.04 -12.89
CA ASP A 160 0.74 2.64 -13.07
C ASP A 160 0.92 1.34 -13.87
N VAL A 161 -0.14 0.82 -14.49
CA VAL A 161 -0.15 -0.46 -15.23
C VAL A 161 -0.09 -0.23 -16.74
N PRO A 162 1.11 -0.24 -17.41
CA PRO A 162 1.26 0.11 -18.83
C PRO A 162 0.38 -0.69 -19.81
N PRO A 163 0.08 -1.99 -19.61
CA PRO A 163 -0.84 -2.71 -20.48
C PRO A 163 -2.25 -2.14 -20.56
N LEU A 164 -2.60 -1.16 -19.71
CA LEU A 164 -3.91 -0.49 -19.69
C LEU A 164 -3.93 0.85 -20.46
N GLN A 165 -3.00 1.09 -21.39
CA GLN A 165 -2.91 2.36 -22.15
C GLN A 165 -4.18 2.74 -22.90
N ILE A 166 -4.98 1.76 -23.36
CA ILE A 166 -6.25 2.02 -24.09
C ILE A 166 -7.43 2.14 -23.12
N GLY A 167 -7.19 1.94 -21.82
CA GLY A 167 -8.25 1.80 -20.83
C GLY A 167 -8.99 0.46 -20.93
N ARG A 168 -9.51 -0.03 -19.82
CA ARG A 168 -10.28 -1.27 -19.74
C ARG A 168 -11.43 -1.11 -18.76
N GLN A 169 -12.59 -1.65 -19.11
CA GLN A 169 -13.69 -1.83 -18.17
C GLN A 169 -13.50 -3.14 -17.39
N PHE A 170 -13.60 -3.05 -16.07
CA PHE A 170 -13.53 -4.20 -15.18
C PHE A 170 -14.57 -4.03 -14.06
N LEU A 171 -15.52 -4.97 -13.95
CA LEU A 171 -16.63 -4.92 -12.99
C LEU A 171 -17.41 -3.58 -13.01
N GLY A 172 -17.54 -2.95 -14.19
CA GLY A 172 -18.22 -1.67 -14.35
C GLY A 172 -17.37 -0.42 -14.07
N HIS A 173 -16.11 -0.59 -13.72
CA HIS A 173 -15.17 0.50 -13.41
C HIS A 173 -14.09 0.65 -14.48
N ARG A 174 -13.57 1.86 -14.65
CA ARG A 174 -12.50 2.14 -15.61
C ARG A 174 -11.13 1.95 -14.98
N LEU A 175 -10.31 1.12 -15.60
CA LEU A 175 -8.89 0.95 -15.32
C LEU A 175 -8.09 1.52 -16.49
N GLU A 176 -7.13 2.41 -16.21
CA GLU A 176 -6.38 3.05 -17.29
C GLU A 176 -5.00 3.51 -16.83
N TYR A 177 -3.98 3.23 -17.65
CA TYR A 177 -2.64 3.75 -17.46
C TYR A 177 -2.61 5.26 -17.69
N ASN A 178 -1.94 5.97 -16.80
CA ASN A 178 -1.68 7.40 -16.94
C ASN A 178 -0.18 7.63 -16.75
N GLU A 179 0.50 8.05 -17.81
CA GLU A 179 1.96 8.17 -17.86
C GLU A 179 2.50 9.16 -16.82
N ASP A 180 1.85 10.32 -16.67
CA ASP A 180 2.25 11.34 -15.70
C ASP A 180 2.10 10.83 -14.26
N ALA A 181 0.94 10.28 -13.92
CA ALA A 181 0.68 9.71 -12.60
C ALA A 181 1.63 8.55 -12.29
N ALA A 182 1.88 7.66 -13.27
CA ALA A 182 2.81 6.55 -13.12
C ALA A 182 4.25 7.05 -12.86
N GLY A 183 4.72 8.01 -13.65
CA GLY A 183 6.05 8.60 -13.49
C GLY A 183 6.22 9.27 -12.13
N ARG A 184 5.26 10.12 -11.74
CA ARG A 184 5.28 10.81 -10.45
C ARG A 184 5.19 9.84 -9.28
N SER A 185 4.36 8.79 -9.37
CA SER A 185 4.25 7.80 -8.29
C SER A 185 5.57 7.09 -8.01
N ILE A 186 6.41 6.90 -9.01
CA ILE A 186 7.74 6.30 -8.84
C ILE A 186 8.62 7.20 -7.96
N GLU A 187 8.65 8.50 -8.24
CA GLU A 187 9.46 9.45 -7.48
C GLU A 187 8.90 9.67 -6.06
N ASP A 188 7.58 9.72 -5.92
CA ASP A 188 6.91 9.86 -4.62
C ASP A 188 7.22 8.64 -3.71
N VAL A 189 7.16 7.42 -4.24
CA VAL A 189 7.54 6.20 -3.50
C VAL A 189 9.02 6.23 -3.13
N ARG A 190 9.89 6.60 -4.08
CA ARG A 190 11.35 6.65 -3.84
C ARG A 190 11.70 7.63 -2.73
N SER A 191 11.12 8.84 -2.78
CA SER A 191 11.34 9.86 -1.75
C SER A 191 10.87 9.38 -0.39
N PHE A 192 9.64 8.87 -0.32
CA PHE A 192 9.04 8.40 0.91
C PHE A 192 9.83 7.23 1.55
N LEU A 193 10.28 6.25 0.75
CA LEU A 193 11.08 5.14 1.27
C LEU A 193 12.46 5.60 1.76
N ARG A 194 13.10 6.55 1.07
CA ARG A 194 14.36 7.14 1.55
C ARG A 194 14.21 7.86 2.88
N GLU A 195 13.14 8.61 3.06
CA GLU A 195 12.86 9.35 4.29
C GLU A 195 12.53 8.42 5.46
N THR A 196 11.82 7.32 5.19
CA THR A 196 11.31 6.44 6.24
C THR A 196 12.23 5.26 6.57
N LEU A 197 12.90 4.69 5.57
CA LEU A 197 13.79 3.55 5.74
C LEU A 197 15.28 3.96 5.79
N GLY A 198 15.60 5.12 5.30
CA GLY A 198 16.98 5.54 5.09
C GLY A 198 17.57 4.82 3.86
N GLY A 199 18.22 5.55 3.00
CA GLY A 199 18.94 5.06 1.81
C GLY A 199 20.27 5.77 1.71
#